data_4421e564fd12be442838b929eb40f6c0
#
_entry.id   4421e564fd12be442838b929eb40f6c0
#
_cell.length_a   1.000
_cell.length_b   1.000
_cell.length_c   1.000
_cell.angle_alpha   90.00
_cell.angle_beta   90.00
_cell.angle_gamma   90.00
#
_symmetry.space_group_name_H-M   'P 1'
#
loop_
_entity.id
_entity.type
_entity.pdbx_description
1 polymer ?
#
loop_
_entity_poly.entity_id
_entity_poly.type
_entity_poly.pdbx_seq_one_letter_code
_entity_poly.pdbx_strand_id
1 'polypeptide(L)'
;MDKKKHKISQFLAHFRGWIQAVATILTNIHLPNFFKGEIYRGDAKTVCVPGLNCYSCPAATGACPIGAFQAVIGSSKFKFSCYITGFFILIGVLLGRFVCGFLCPFGWFQELLHKIPFKKFSTKKLKPLRYIKYGVLLIFVILLPLLVTNSLGMGNPFFCKYLCPQGVLEGAIPLSIANASIRAALGKLFTWKFGILITFVILSLMFYRPFCKWICPLGAIYALCNKVSFLQMKVDEDKCVSCGKCERACKMDVDVTKHPNHTECIRCGMCIKECPTEAIHYQYGFGTGKTNLKENKGE
;
A
#
# COMPACT_ATOMS: atom_id res chain seq x y z
N MET A 1 -29.16 14.08 -3.26
CA MET A 1 -28.11 13.32 -2.54
C MET A 1 -26.86 13.06 -3.40
N ASP A 2 -26.99 12.90 -4.71
CA ASP A 2 -25.86 12.59 -5.61
C ASP A 2 -24.86 13.75 -5.81
N LYS A 3 -25.29 15.00 -5.94
CA LYS A 3 -24.38 16.16 -6.11
C LYS A 3 -23.36 16.29 -4.95
N LYS A 4 -23.75 15.96 -3.71
CA LYS A 4 -22.84 16.02 -2.54
C LYS A 4 -21.77 14.92 -2.60
N LYS A 5 -22.12 13.69 -3.06
CA LYS A 5 -21.16 12.59 -3.22
C LYS A 5 -20.13 12.90 -4.31
N HIS A 6 -20.55 13.50 -5.43
CA HIS A 6 -19.63 13.91 -6.50
C HIS A 6 -18.63 14.99 -6.01
N LYS A 7 -19.11 16.03 -5.30
CA LYS A 7 -18.23 17.07 -4.74
C LYS A 7 -17.18 16.49 -3.78
N ILE A 8 -17.58 15.58 -2.86
CA ILE A 8 -16.65 14.93 -1.93
C ILE A 8 -15.63 14.09 -2.71
N SER A 9 -16.07 13.35 -3.72
CA SER A 9 -15.20 12.49 -4.53
C SER A 9 -14.16 13.32 -5.30
N GLN A 10 -14.56 14.43 -5.88
CA GLN A 10 -13.66 15.37 -6.55
C GLN A 10 -12.68 16.03 -5.58
N PHE A 11 -13.17 16.48 -4.41
CA PHE A 11 -12.32 17.02 -3.36
C PHE A 11 -11.22 16.04 -2.95
N LEU A 12 -11.57 14.80 -2.62
CA LEU A 12 -10.61 13.76 -2.27
C LEU A 12 -9.60 13.49 -3.39
N ALA A 13 -10.07 13.42 -4.65
CA ALA A 13 -9.19 13.20 -5.79
C ALA A 13 -8.22 14.39 -6.02
N HIS A 14 -8.69 15.62 -5.81
CA HIS A 14 -7.87 16.83 -6.01
C HIS A 14 -6.82 16.98 -4.91
N PHE A 15 -7.20 16.85 -3.64
CA PHE A 15 -6.32 17.03 -2.48
C PHE A 15 -5.57 15.77 -2.06
N ARG A 16 -5.62 14.69 -2.85
CA ARG A 16 -5.01 13.41 -2.54
C ARG A 16 -3.56 13.52 -2.09
N GLY A 17 -2.73 14.30 -2.79
CA GLY A 17 -1.32 14.47 -2.44
C GLY A 17 -1.11 15.08 -1.05
N TRP A 18 -1.93 16.06 -0.69
CA TRP A 18 -1.93 16.67 0.64
C TRP A 18 -2.41 15.70 1.71
N ILE A 19 -3.46 14.92 1.44
CA ILE A 19 -3.96 13.88 2.35
C ILE A 19 -2.86 12.85 2.64
N GLN A 20 -2.11 12.42 1.60
CA GLN A 20 -0.99 11.50 1.76
C GLN A 20 0.15 12.11 2.59
N ALA A 21 0.49 13.39 2.36
CA ALA A 21 1.51 14.10 3.13
C ALA A 21 1.12 14.18 4.60
N VAL A 22 -0.10 14.64 4.90
CA VAL A 22 -0.64 14.71 6.27
C VAL A 22 -0.66 13.34 6.92
N ALA A 23 -1.16 12.30 6.23
CA ALA A 23 -1.18 10.94 6.74
C ALA A 23 0.24 10.42 7.06
N THR A 24 1.23 10.74 6.22
CA THR A 24 2.63 10.37 6.45
C THR A 24 3.20 11.08 7.68
N ILE A 25 2.90 12.37 7.88
CA ILE A 25 3.33 13.13 9.06
C ILE A 25 2.65 12.56 10.32
N LEU A 26 1.35 12.31 10.28
CA LEU A 26 0.60 11.79 11.42
C LEU A 26 1.07 10.38 11.85
N THR A 27 1.47 9.54 10.89
CA THR A 27 2.02 8.21 11.20
C THR A 27 3.47 8.26 11.66
N ASN A 28 4.17 9.41 11.50
CA ASN A 28 5.56 9.62 11.85
C ASN A 28 5.77 10.92 12.63
N ILE A 29 5.00 11.16 13.70
CA ILE A 29 5.00 12.42 14.47
C ILE A 29 6.35 12.65 15.18
N HIS A 30 7.05 11.58 15.57
CA HIS A 30 8.27 11.68 16.33
C HIS A 30 9.51 12.00 15.48
N LEU A 31 9.39 12.94 14.54
CA LEU A 31 10.47 13.38 13.64
C LEU A 31 11.78 13.77 14.36
N PRO A 32 11.77 14.43 15.54
CA PRO A 32 13.00 14.75 16.26
C PRO A 32 13.86 13.53 16.61
N ASN A 33 13.28 12.34 16.70
CA ASN A 33 14.01 11.12 17.00
C ASN A 33 14.96 10.67 15.86
N PHE A 34 14.77 11.17 14.64
CA PHE A 34 15.74 10.98 13.56
C PHE A 34 17.11 11.59 13.91
N PHE A 35 17.11 12.74 14.57
CA PHE A 35 18.34 13.42 14.98
C PHE A 35 18.95 12.81 16.25
N LYS A 36 18.10 12.32 17.17
CA LYS A 36 18.55 11.64 18.39
C LYS A 36 19.03 10.21 18.13
N GLY A 37 18.66 9.60 17.01
CA GLY A 37 19.01 8.21 16.70
C GLY A 37 18.33 7.18 17.59
N GLU A 38 17.18 7.53 18.18
CA GLU A 38 16.41 6.68 19.09
C GLU A 38 15.10 6.25 18.48
N ILE A 39 14.73 4.99 18.68
CA ILE A 39 13.43 4.48 18.24
C ILE A 39 12.39 4.82 19.30
N TYR A 40 11.31 5.48 18.91
CA TYR A 40 10.16 5.70 19.78
C TYR A 40 9.61 4.36 20.33
N ARG A 41 9.43 4.25 21.65
CA ARG A 41 8.99 3.03 22.35
C ARG A 41 7.70 3.20 23.14
N GLY A 42 6.93 4.26 22.90
CA GLY A 42 5.69 4.53 23.64
C GLY A 42 4.55 3.55 23.26
N ASP A 43 3.48 3.57 24.04
CA ASP A 43 2.33 2.68 23.95
C ASP A 43 1.61 2.74 22.59
N ALA A 44 1.71 3.86 21.87
CA ALA A 44 1.15 4.00 20.54
C ALA A 44 1.72 3.00 19.53
N LYS A 45 2.94 2.44 19.74
CA LYS A 45 3.49 1.36 18.90
C LYS A 45 2.81 0.01 19.06
N THR A 46 1.96 -0.17 20.03
CA THR A 46 1.11 -1.36 20.16
C THR A 46 -0.02 -1.36 19.14
N VAL A 47 -0.37 -0.19 18.60
CA VAL A 47 -1.44 -0.03 17.60
C VAL A 47 -0.84 -0.06 16.20
N CYS A 48 -1.49 -0.81 15.29
CA CYS A 48 -1.09 -0.86 13.90
C CYS A 48 -1.60 0.35 13.11
N VAL A 49 -0.72 0.90 12.25
CA VAL A 49 -1.13 1.89 11.24
C VAL A 49 -1.64 1.17 9.99
N PRO A 50 -2.57 1.75 9.22
CA PRO A 50 -3.16 1.04 8.07
C PRO A 50 -2.20 0.91 6.87
N GLY A 51 -1.18 1.77 6.77
CA GLY A 51 -0.19 1.78 5.69
C GLY A 51 1.08 1.00 6.00
N LEU A 52 1.95 0.90 5.00
CA LEU A 52 3.29 0.33 5.19
C LEU A 52 4.17 1.41 5.84
N ASN A 53 4.50 1.23 7.12
CA ASN A 53 5.36 2.09 7.93
C ASN A 53 6.26 1.23 8.82
N CYS A 54 7.57 1.47 8.84
CA CYS A 54 8.48 0.56 9.51
C CYS A 54 8.42 0.70 11.04
N TYR A 55 8.30 -0.43 11.76
CA TYR A 55 8.37 -0.44 13.23
C TYR A 55 9.71 0.14 13.77
N SER A 56 10.81 -0.12 13.05
CA SER A 56 12.15 0.38 13.40
C SER A 56 12.40 1.84 12.99
N CYS A 57 11.41 2.52 12.40
CA CYS A 57 11.52 3.94 12.11
C CYS A 57 11.58 4.75 13.42
N PRO A 58 12.57 5.65 13.61
CA PRO A 58 12.65 6.52 14.77
C PRO A 58 11.39 7.36 15.00
N ALA A 59 10.81 7.87 13.91
CA ALA A 59 9.64 8.74 13.93
C ALA A 59 8.31 8.01 14.02
N ALA A 60 8.26 6.71 13.74
CA ALA A 60 7.01 5.97 13.61
C ALA A 60 6.23 5.91 14.92
N THR A 61 4.97 6.37 14.87
CA THR A 61 4.05 6.37 16.00
C THR A 61 3.46 4.97 16.24
N GLY A 62 3.10 4.26 15.16
CA GLY A 62 2.47 2.95 15.25
C GLY A 62 3.26 1.83 14.57
N ALA A 63 2.80 0.60 14.74
CA ALA A 63 3.44 -0.60 14.19
C ALA A 63 3.03 -0.87 12.74
N CYS A 64 3.95 -1.47 11.97
CA CYS A 64 3.65 -1.98 10.63
C CYS A 64 2.75 -3.22 10.74
N PRO A 65 1.58 -3.26 10.07
CA PRO A 65 0.65 -4.38 10.17
C PRO A 65 1.23 -5.69 9.60
N ILE A 66 2.10 -5.63 8.58
CA ILE A 66 2.77 -6.81 8.04
C ILE A 66 3.82 -7.36 9.01
N GLY A 67 4.57 -6.47 9.68
CA GLY A 67 5.52 -6.88 10.72
C GLY A 67 4.82 -7.55 11.90
N ALA A 68 3.74 -6.94 12.38
CA ALA A 68 2.91 -7.50 13.46
C ALA A 68 2.28 -8.84 13.06
N PHE A 69 1.81 -8.98 11.82
CA PHE A 69 1.23 -10.23 11.32
C PHE A 69 2.25 -11.36 11.27
N GLN A 70 3.47 -11.10 10.78
CA GLN A 70 4.55 -12.09 10.80
C GLN A 70 4.95 -12.49 12.24
N ALA A 71 4.97 -11.54 13.17
CA ALA A 71 5.25 -11.83 14.57
C ALA A 71 4.17 -12.75 15.19
N VAL A 72 2.88 -12.50 14.90
CA VAL A 72 1.79 -13.34 15.37
C VAL A 72 1.83 -14.74 14.75
N ILE A 73 2.07 -14.85 13.45
CA ILE A 73 2.22 -16.16 12.78
C ILE A 73 3.43 -16.91 13.32
N GLY A 74 4.57 -16.25 13.48
CA GLY A 74 5.78 -16.85 14.02
C GLY A 74 5.67 -17.30 15.48
N SER A 75 4.76 -16.69 16.25
CA SER A 75 4.48 -17.08 17.64
C SER A 75 3.23 -17.96 17.79
N SER A 76 2.63 -18.42 16.71
CA SER A 76 1.35 -19.17 16.70
C SER A 76 1.38 -20.46 17.51
N LYS A 77 2.56 -21.08 17.67
CA LYS A 77 2.77 -22.27 18.53
C LYS A 77 2.54 -21.97 20.02
N PHE A 78 2.73 -20.73 20.45
CA PHE A 78 2.58 -20.31 21.86
C PHE A 78 1.24 -19.64 22.11
N LYS A 79 0.92 -18.61 21.34
CA LYS A 79 -0.32 -17.83 21.46
C LYS A 79 -0.67 -17.16 20.15
N PHE A 80 -1.85 -17.41 19.60
CA PHE A 80 -2.34 -16.70 18.42
C PHE A 80 -3.14 -15.47 18.85
N SER A 81 -2.68 -14.28 18.43
CA SER A 81 -3.40 -13.03 18.70
C SER A 81 -4.31 -12.70 17.50
N CYS A 82 -5.62 -12.66 17.75
CA CYS A 82 -6.61 -12.29 16.73
C CYS A 82 -6.61 -10.79 16.39
N TYR A 83 -5.91 -9.95 17.16
CA TYR A 83 -5.90 -8.49 16.98
C TYR A 83 -5.53 -8.08 15.55
N ILE A 84 -4.41 -8.56 15.03
CA ILE A 84 -3.93 -8.15 13.71
C ILE A 84 -4.81 -8.68 12.57
N THR A 85 -5.36 -9.88 12.72
CA THR A 85 -6.29 -10.45 11.75
C THR A 85 -7.60 -9.64 11.74
N GLY A 86 -8.13 -9.30 12.90
CA GLY A 86 -9.28 -8.41 13.05
C GLY A 86 -9.02 -7.01 12.46
N PHE A 87 -7.83 -6.47 12.68
CA PHE A 87 -7.41 -5.20 12.09
C PHE A 87 -7.42 -5.24 10.55
N PHE A 88 -6.88 -6.30 9.93
CA PHE A 88 -6.90 -6.45 8.48
C PHE A 88 -8.32 -6.59 7.93
N ILE A 89 -9.17 -7.36 8.61
CA ILE A 89 -10.57 -7.52 8.21
C ILE A 89 -11.29 -6.18 8.32
N LEU A 90 -11.17 -5.48 9.45
CA LEU A 90 -11.83 -4.20 9.68
C LEU A 90 -11.43 -3.16 8.62
N ILE A 91 -10.13 -2.90 8.48
CA ILE A 91 -9.62 -1.89 7.52
C ILE A 91 -9.87 -2.34 6.08
N GLY A 92 -9.70 -3.62 5.77
CA GLY A 92 -9.93 -4.20 4.45
C GLY A 92 -11.39 -4.10 4.02
N VAL A 93 -12.34 -4.40 4.91
CA VAL A 93 -13.78 -4.31 4.64
C VAL A 93 -14.25 -2.85 4.59
N LEU A 94 -13.76 -1.98 5.45
CA LEU A 94 -14.18 -0.57 5.43
C LEU A 94 -13.60 0.18 4.23
N LEU A 95 -12.30 0.06 3.99
CA LEU A 95 -11.56 0.92 3.05
C LEU A 95 -10.96 0.18 1.85
N GLY A 96 -10.69 -1.12 1.96
CA GLY A 96 -9.99 -1.88 0.93
C GLY A 96 -8.65 -1.25 0.57
N ARG A 97 -8.33 -1.16 -0.72
CA ARG A 97 -7.08 -0.54 -1.21
C ARG A 97 -7.05 1.00 -1.21
N PHE A 98 -8.09 1.67 -0.74
CA PHE A 98 -8.07 3.12 -0.50
C PHE A 98 -6.90 3.51 0.42
N VAL A 99 -6.61 2.70 1.43
CA VAL A 99 -5.44 2.84 2.30
C VAL A 99 -4.15 3.01 1.48
N CYS A 100 -3.95 2.16 0.46
CA CYS A 100 -2.77 2.24 -0.40
C CYS A 100 -2.73 3.54 -1.23
N GLY A 101 -3.91 4.08 -1.56
CA GLY A 101 -4.05 5.30 -2.36
C GLY A 101 -3.83 6.59 -1.56
N PHE A 102 -4.20 6.61 -0.27
CA PHE A 102 -4.29 7.85 0.51
C PHE A 102 -3.48 7.83 1.82
N LEU A 103 -3.28 6.68 2.46
CA LEU A 103 -2.73 6.62 3.82
C LEU A 103 -1.34 5.97 3.91
N CYS A 104 -0.83 5.39 2.81
CA CYS A 104 0.42 4.63 2.84
C CYS A 104 1.64 5.54 2.58
N PRO A 105 2.56 5.75 3.56
CA PRO A 105 3.76 6.56 3.40
C PRO A 105 4.67 6.08 2.26
N PHE A 106 4.93 4.77 2.19
CA PHE A 106 5.77 4.21 1.15
C PHE A 106 5.14 4.32 -0.26
N GLY A 107 3.81 4.26 -0.34
CA GLY A 107 3.10 4.53 -1.59
C GLY A 107 3.27 5.97 -2.05
N TRP A 108 3.24 6.93 -1.13
CA TRP A 108 3.48 8.34 -1.41
C TRP A 108 4.92 8.59 -1.84
N PHE A 109 5.90 8.00 -1.16
CA PHE A 109 7.32 8.06 -1.53
C PHE A 109 7.57 7.62 -2.99
N GLN A 110 7.02 6.47 -3.41
CA GLN A 110 7.12 6.01 -4.79
C GLN A 110 6.48 6.98 -5.80
N GLU A 111 5.40 7.66 -5.42
CA GLU A 111 4.77 8.67 -6.28
C GLU A 111 5.59 9.94 -6.41
N LEU A 112 6.25 10.37 -5.34
CA LEU A 112 7.18 11.50 -5.39
C LEU A 112 8.33 11.21 -6.34
N LEU A 113 8.94 10.03 -6.25
CA LEU A 113 9.99 9.59 -7.17
C LEU A 113 9.48 9.56 -8.61
N HIS A 114 8.26 9.06 -8.84
CA HIS A 114 7.67 9.00 -10.17
C HIS A 114 7.35 10.39 -10.77
N LYS A 115 7.27 11.46 -9.98
CA LYS A 115 7.09 12.83 -10.50
C LYS A 115 8.37 13.38 -11.15
N ILE A 116 9.55 12.87 -10.77
CA ILE A 116 10.83 13.29 -11.36
C ILE A 116 10.80 13.05 -12.87
N PRO A 117 11.25 13.99 -13.72
CA PRO A 117 11.24 13.86 -15.16
C PRO A 117 12.25 12.80 -15.62
N PHE A 118 11.77 11.58 -15.77
CA PHE A 118 12.52 10.42 -16.26
C PHE A 118 11.67 9.68 -17.29
N LYS A 119 12.27 8.83 -18.12
CA LYS A 119 11.55 8.04 -19.12
C LYS A 119 10.53 7.11 -18.44
N LYS A 120 9.24 7.32 -18.73
CA LYS A 120 8.14 6.55 -18.13
C LYS A 120 7.75 5.38 -19.01
N PHE A 121 7.53 4.22 -18.39
CA PHE A 121 7.10 3.02 -19.10
C PHE A 121 5.73 2.55 -18.60
N SER A 122 4.94 2.03 -19.54
CA SER A 122 3.65 1.42 -19.20
C SER A 122 3.84 0.01 -18.66
N THR A 123 3.07 -0.32 -17.61
CA THR A 123 3.05 -1.66 -17.00
C THR A 123 1.99 -2.58 -17.60
N LYS A 124 1.27 -2.15 -18.67
CA LYS A 124 0.19 -2.94 -19.29
C LYS A 124 0.63 -4.33 -19.75
N LYS A 125 1.86 -4.47 -20.27
CA LYS A 125 2.42 -5.76 -20.68
C LYS A 125 2.91 -6.62 -19.50
N LEU A 126 3.14 -6.02 -18.33
CA LEU A 126 3.66 -6.68 -17.13
C LEU A 126 2.55 -7.11 -16.15
N LYS A 127 1.32 -7.30 -16.64
CA LYS A 127 0.17 -7.74 -15.81
C LYS A 127 0.43 -9.03 -15.03
N PRO A 128 1.11 -10.07 -15.57
CA PRO A 128 1.39 -11.30 -14.80
C PRO A 128 2.23 -11.08 -13.55
N LEU A 129 3.14 -10.09 -13.53
CA LEU A 129 3.97 -9.81 -12.35
C LEU A 129 3.15 -9.39 -11.12
N ARG A 130 1.89 -8.98 -11.30
CA ARG A 130 0.99 -8.62 -10.19
C ARG A 130 0.67 -9.80 -9.27
N TYR A 131 0.80 -11.02 -9.76
CA TYR A 131 0.56 -12.23 -8.97
C TYR A 131 1.72 -12.54 -8.00
N ILE A 132 2.94 -12.03 -8.25
CA ILE A 132 4.11 -12.22 -7.40
C ILE A 132 3.84 -11.78 -5.95
N LYS A 133 3.12 -10.68 -5.73
CA LYS A 133 2.77 -10.20 -4.38
C LYS A 133 1.96 -11.21 -3.56
N TYR A 134 1.13 -12.03 -4.20
CA TYR A 134 0.38 -13.10 -3.52
C TYR A 134 1.31 -14.25 -3.16
N GLY A 135 2.27 -14.59 -4.04
CA GLY A 135 3.35 -15.53 -3.73
C GLY A 135 4.22 -15.05 -2.57
N VAL A 136 4.59 -13.77 -2.57
CA VAL A 136 5.33 -13.16 -1.46
C VAL A 136 4.52 -13.20 -0.16
N LEU A 137 3.22 -12.90 -0.20
CA LEU A 137 2.34 -13.00 0.96
C LEU A 137 2.31 -14.44 1.50
N LEU A 138 2.09 -15.42 0.63
CA LEU A 138 1.98 -16.80 1.05
C LEU A 138 3.31 -17.36 1.58
N ILE A 139 4.40 -17.17 0.83
CA ILE A 139 5.70 -17.77 1.15
C ILE A 139 6.41 -17.01 2.28
N PHE A 140 6.66 -15.70 2.10
CA PHE A 140 7.52 -14.92 3.01
C PHE A 140 6.80 -14.38 4.24
N VAL A 141 5.48 -14.21 4.19
CA VAL A 141 4.72 -13.65 5.32
C VAL A 141 4.02 -14.75 6.12
N ILE A 142 3.61 -15.85 5.50
CA ILE A 142 2.86 -16.93 6.16
C ILE A 142 3.73 -18.17 6.34
N LEU A 143 4.15 -18.84 5.26
CA LEU A 143 4.79 -20.16 5.34
C LEU A 143 6.15 -20.13 6.03
N LEU A 144 7.06 -19.26 5.63
CA LEU A 144 8.40 -19.20 6.20
C LEU A 144 8.40 -18.85 7.70
N PRO A 145 7.65 -17.84 8.20
CA PRO A 145 7.57 -17.60 9.63
C PRO A 145 6.93 -18.74 10.43
N LEU A 146 6.04 -19.53 9.81
CA LEU A 146 5.39 -20.68 10.44
C LEU A 146 6.31 -21.89 10.53
N LEU A 147 7.07 -22.16 9.46
CA LEU A 147 7.86 -23.39 9.32
C LEU A 147 9.28 -23.26 9.87
N VAL A 148 9.91 -22.09 9.67
CA VAL A 148 11.30 -21.85 10.04
C VAL A 148 11.35 -21.05 11.34
N THR A 149 11.49 -21.76 12.44
CA THR A 149 11.59 -21.19 13.79
C THR A 149 13.06 -21.10 14.24
N ASN A 150 13.36 -20.15 15.11
CA ASN A 150 14.66 -20.04 15.77
C ASN A 150 14.80 -21.04 16.94
N SER A 151 15.93 -21.03 17.63
CA SER A 151 16.20 -21.89 18.81
C SER A 151 15.18 -21.73 19.94
N LEU A 152 14.47 -20.62 19.99
CA LEU A 152 13.40 -20.34 20.96
C LEU A 152 12.00 -20.78 20.47
N GLY A 153 11.90 -21.39 19.30
CA GLY A 153 10.63 -21.82 18.71
C GLY A 153 9.80 -20.70 18.07
N MET A 154 10.35 -19.49 17.96
CA MET A 154 9.67 -18.34 17.30
C MET A 154 10.09 -18.20 15.86
N GLY A 155 9.15 -17.94 14.97
CA GLY A 155 9.40 -17.68 13.55
C GLY A 155 10.02 -16.32 13.30
N ASN A 156 10.95 -16.25 12.33
CA ASN A 156 11.56 -15.00 11.92
C ASN A 156 10.65 -14.22 10.94
N PRO A 157 10.64 -12.88 10.96
CA PRO A 157 9.88 -12.06 10.02
C PRO A 157 10.60 -11.96 8.66
N PHE A 158 10.53 -13.02 7.85
CA PHE A 158 11.31 -13.18 6.61
C PHE A 158 11.09 -12.05 5.61
N PHE A 159 9.85 -11.59 5.40
CA PHE A 159 9.59 -10.48 4.50
C PHE A 159 10.28 -9.19 4.98
N CYS A 160 10.13 -8.84 6.26
CA CYS A 160 10.75 -7.66 6.83
C CYS A 160 12.28 -7.76 6.83
N LYS A 161 12.82 -8.96 7.07
CA LYS A 161 14.26 -9.20 7.17
C LYS A 161 14.95 -9.17 5.80
N TYR A 162 14.33 -9.70 4.74
CA TYR A 162 15.01 -9.93 3.47
C TYR A 162 14.47 -9.12 2.28
N LEU A 163 13.18 -8.76 2.25
CA LEU A 163 12.54 -8.16 1.08
C LEU A 163 12.04 -6.72 1.27
N CYS A 164 11.73 -6.31 2.50
CA CYS A 164 11.12 -5.01 2.74
C CYS A 164 12.14 -3.85 2.63
N PRO A 165 12.02 -2.96 1.62
CA PRO A 165 12.90 -1.80 1.48
C PRO A 165 12.61 -0.70 2.51
N GLN A 166 11.38 -0.64 3.05
CA GLN A 166 10.94 0.38 4.00
C GLN A 166 11.77 0.37 5.28
N GLY A 167 12.17 -0.82 5.76
CA GLY A 167 13.01 -0.95 6.94
C GLY A 167 14.41 -0.35 6.77
N VAL A 168 14.94 -0.30 5.56
CA VAL A 168 16.19 0.39 5.25
C VAL A 168 15.96 1.89 5.14
N LEU A 169 14.95 2.30 4.38
CA LEU A 169 14.63 3.70 4.11
C LEU A 169 14.32 4.47 5.40
N GLU A 170 13.42 3.98 6.23
CA GLU A 170 12.94 4.69 7.43
C GLU A 170 13.65 4.29 8.71
N GLY A 171 14.32 3.14 8.75
CA GLY A 171 14.98 2.64 9.94
C GLY A 171 16.50 2.65 9.82
N ALA A 172 17.07 1.76 8.99
CA ALA A 172 18.52 1.54 9.00
C ALA A 172 19.32 2.77 8.56
N ILE A 173 18.89 3.50 7.52
CA ILE A 173 19.60 4.70 7.04
C ILE A 173 19.61 5.79 8.13
N PRO A 174 18.47 6.26 8.67
CA PRO A 174 18.48 7.31 9.68
C PRO A 174 19.26 6.92 10.94
N LEU A 175 19.05 5.69 11.43
CA LEU A 175 19.75 5.22 12.63
C LEU A 175 21.26 5.10 12.43
N SER A 176 21.73 4.68 11.25
CA SER A 176 23.15 4.57 10.96
C SER A 176 23.83 5.93 10.77
N ILE A 177 23.09 6.94 10.34
CA ILE A 177 23.59 8.32 10.25
C ILE A 177 23.74 8.90 11.67
N ALA A 178 22.74 8.72 12.52
CA ALA A 178 22.71 9.27 13.86
C ALA A 178 23.65 8.54 14.84
N ASN A 179 23.86 7.22 14.69
CA ASN A 179 24.61 6.39 15.63
C ASN A 179 25.80 5.69 14.97
N ALA A 180 27.03 6.01 15.42
CA ALA A 180 28.26 5.40 14.93
C ALA A 180 28.34 3.88 15.22
N SER A 181 27.88 3.46 16.41
CA SER A 181 27.85 2.04 16.82
C SER A 181 26.94 1.20 15.91
N ILE A 182 25.76 1.70 15.55
CA ILE A 182 24.85 1.04 14.60
C ILE A 182 25.49 0.97 13.22
N ARG A 183 26.14 2.05 12.78
CA ARG A 183 26.84 2.08 11.49
C ARG A 183 27.97 1.05 11.41
N ALA A 184 28.74 0.88 12.48
CA ALA A 184 29.80 -0.12 12.56
C ALA A 184 29.26 -1.57 12.56
N ALA A 185 28.05 -1.80 13.05
CA ALA A 185 27.39 -3.11 13.09
C ALA A 185 26.67 -3.49 11.78
N LEU A 186 26.66 -2.62 10.76
CA LEU A 186 26.05 -2.92 9.48
C LEU A 186 26.80 -4.05 8.74
N GLY A 187 26.12 -5.15 8.50
CA GLY A 187 26.67 -6.33 7.83
C GLY A 187 26.10 -6.59 6.44
N LYS A 188 26.42 -7.76 5.88
CA LYS A 188 26.00 -8.22 4.54
C LYS A 188 24.49 -8.09 4.29
N LEU A 189 23.66 -8.30 5.33
CA LEU A 189 22.21 -8.18 5.23
C LEU A 189 21.77 -6.74 4.91
N PHE A 190 22.43 -5.74 5.47
CA PHE A 190 22.17 -4.34 5.14
C PHE A 190 22.48 -4.08 3.67
N THR A 191 23.64 -4.50 3.17
CA THR A 191 24.04 -4.32 1.76
C THR A 191 23.02 -4.94 0.81
N TRP A 192 22.55 -6.16 1.11
CA TRP A 192 21.50 -6.83 0.34
C TRP A 192 20.21 -6.01 0.28
N LYS A 193 19.70 -5.58 1.45
CA LYS A 193 18.47 -4.80 1.54
C LYS A 193 18.61 -3.40 0.94
N PHE A 194 19.79 -2.79 1.06
CA PHE A 194 20.09 -1.52 0.42
C PHE A 194 20.04 -1.64 -1.11
N GLY A 195 20.57 -2.74 -1.66
CA GLY A 195 20.44 -3.06 -3.07
C GLY A 195 18.99 -3.17 -3.53
N ILE A 196 18.12 -3.82 -2.73
CA ILE A 196 16.67 -3.89 -3.00
C ILE A 196 16.05 -2.48 -2.98
N LEU A 197 16.40 -1.65 -1.99
CA LEU A 197 15.90 -0.27 -1.93
C LEU A 197 16.28 0.52 -3.18
N ILE A 198 17.54 0.50 -3.58
CA ILE A 198 18.02 1.20 -4.79
C ILE A 198 17.29 0.69 -6.04
N THR A 199 17.12 -0.62 -6.16
CA THR A 199 16.36 -1.23 -7.28
C THR A 199 14.94 -0.66 -7.34
N PHE A 200 14.21 -0.58 -6.21
CA PHE A 200 12.85 -0.02 -6.19
C PHE A 200 12.83 1.49 -6.35
N VAL A 201 13.85 2.22 -5.94
CA VAL A 201 14.01 3.65 -6.24
C VAL A 201 14.11 3.86 -7.76
N ILE A 202 15.02 3.14 -8.43
CA ILE A 202 15.19 3.22 -9.89
C ILE A 202 13.90 2.80 -10.61
N LEU A 203 13.30 1.68 -10.23
CA LEU A 203 12.03 1.23 -10.81
C LEU A 203 10.90 2.25 -10.60
N SER A 204 10.88 2.98 -9.48
CA SER A 204 9.85 4.00 -9.19
C SER A 204 10.01 5.26 -10.04
N LEU A 205 11.22 5.56 -10.52
CA LEU A 205 11.45 6.62 -11.53
C LEU A 205 10.80 6.25 -12.87
N MET A 206 10.87 4.97 -13.25
CA MET A 206 10.40 4.45 -14.54
C MET A 206 8.94 4.02 -14.52
N PHE A 207 8.50 3.32 -13.48
CA PHE A 207 7.18 2.71 -13.35
C PHE A 207 6.40 3.33 -12.18
N TYR A 208 5.10 3.45 -12.35
CA TYR A 208 4.23 3.94 -11.28
C TYR A 208 4.02 2.87 -10.20
N ARG A 209 4.49 3.11 -8.99
CA ARG A 209 4.34 2.25 -7.79
C ARG A 209 4.73 0.78 -8.01
N PRO A 210 5.94 0.46 -8.49
CA PRO A 210 6.34 -0.90 -8.83
C PRO A 210 6.29 -1.87 -7.62
N PHE A 211 6.78 -1.44 -6.46
CA PHE A 211 6.72 -2.26 -5.25
C PHE A 211 5.28 -2.60 -4.86
N CYS A 212 4.37 -1.62 -4.86
CA CYS A 212 2.97 -1.82 -4.52
C CYS A 212 2.23 -2.72 -5.53
N LYS A 213 2.64 -2.70 -6.80
CA LYS A 213 2.07 -3.55 -7.84
C LYS A 213 2.52 -5.00 -7.73
N TRP A 214 3.82 -5.24 -7.45
CA TRP A 214 4.44 -6.54 -7.68
C TRP A 214 4.85 -7.29 -6.42
N ILE A 215 5.28 -6.62 -5.35
CA ILE A 215 5.91 -7.26 -4.19
C ILE A 215 5.13 -7.07 -2.90
N CYS A 216 4.42 -5.96 -2.72
CA CYS A 216 3.85 -5.57 -1.43
C CYS A 216 2.77 -6.55 -0.92
N PRO A 217 3.00 -7.30 0.17
CA PRO A 217 2.03 -8.24 0.74
C PRO A 217 0.82 -7.52 1.35
N LEU A 218 1.00 -6.32 1.91
CA LEU A 218 -0.10 -5.49 2.40
C LEU A 218 -1.06 -5.13 1.26
N GLY A 219 -0.49 -4.79 0.08
CA GLY A 219 -1.26 -4.56 -1.13
C GLY A 219 -1.99 -5.82 -1.62
N ALA A 220 -1.47 -7.03 -1.36
CA ALA A 220 -2.15 -8.28 -1.67
C ALA A 220 -3.35 -8.52 -0.75
N ILE A 221 -3.19 -8.33 0.58
CA ILE A 221 -4.28 -8.50 1.56
C ILE A 221 -5.44 -7.55 1.24
N TYR A 222 -5.17 -6.25 1.10
CA TYR A 222 -6.22 -5.29 0.78
C TYR A 222 -6.83 -5.48 -0.62
N ALA A 223 -6.09 -6.08 -1.57
CA ALA A 223 -6.62 -6.42 -2.89
C ALA A 223 -7.73 -7.47 -2.81
N LEU A 224 -7.58 -8.47 -1.94
CA LEU A 224 -8.61 -9.48 -1.73
C LEU A 224 -9.90 -8.85 -1.19
N CYS A 225 -9.80 -7.90 -0.28
CA CYS A 225 -10.95 -7.19 0.31
C CYS A 225 -11.58 -6.16 -0.65
N ASN A 226 -10.91 -5.79 -1.73
CA ASN A 226 -11.31 -4.64 -2.56
C ASN A 226 -12.70 -4.81 -3.22
N LYS A 227 -13.08 -6.05 -3.51
CA LYS A 227 -14.40 -6.37 -4.12
C LYS A 227 -15.56 -6.27 -3.12
N VAL A 228 -15.28 -6.57 -1.85
CA VAL A 228 -16.29 -6.65 -0.76
C VAL A 228 -16.25 -5.46 0.17
N SER A 229 -15.37 -4.49 -0.07
CA SER A 229 -15.20 -3.34 0.81
C SER A 229 -16.37 -2.37 0.73
N PHE A 230 -16.66 -1.73 1.87
CA PHE A 230 -17.75 -0.77 2.03
C PHE A 230 -17.57 0.49 1.18
N LEU A 231 -16.33 1.02 1.11
CA LEU A 231 -15.99 2.11 0.20
C LEU A 231 -15.75 1.54 -1.20
N GLN A 232 -16.56 1.90 -2.16
CA GLN A 232 -16.50 1.41 -3.54
C GLN A 232 -16.38 2.54 -4.56
N MET A 233 -15.90 2.22 -5.76
CA MET A 233 -16.00 3.08 -6.94
C MET A 233 -17.29 2.72 -7.68
N LYS A 234 -18.05 3.73 -8.08
CA LYS A 234 -19.23 3.57 -8.95
C LYS A 234 -19.09 4.41 -10.20
N VAL A 235 -19.59 3.88 -11.30
CA VAL A 235 -19.71 4.57 -12.58
C VAL A 235 -21.19 4.73 -12.89
N ASP A 236 -21.66 5.95 -13.11
CA ASP A 236 -23.01 6.25 -13.55
C ASP A 236 -23.09 6.05 -15.06
N GLU A 237 -23.85 5.03 -15.49
CA GLU A 237 -23.96 4.65 -16.91
C GLU A 237 -24.63 5.74 -17.73
N ASP A 238 -25.65 6.40 -17.18
CA ASP A 238 -26.40 7.48 -17.85
C ASP A 238 -25.53 8.70 -18.16
N LYS A 239 -24.47 8.92 -17.37
CA LYS A 239 -23.53 10.03 -17.56
C LYS A 239 -22.28 9.65 -18.31
N CYS A 240 -22.02 8.32 -18.46
CA CYS A 240 -20.80 7.84 -19.07
C CYS A 240 -20.90 7.87 -20.59
N VAL A 241 -20.10 8.72 -21.21
CA VAL A 241 -20.02 8.84 -22.69
C VAL A 241 -18.96 7.92 -23.31
N SER A 242 -18.46 6.93 -22.59
CA SER A 242 -17.50 5.91 -23.05
C SER A 242 -16.25 6.47 -23.76
N CYS A 243 -15.79 7.66 -23.39
CA CYS A 243 -14.66 8.38 -24.04
C CYS A 243 -13.27 7.76 -23.73
N GLY A 244 -13.17 6.81 -22.81
CA GLY A 244 -11.92 6.12 -22.43
C GLY A 244 -10.85 6.96 -21.72
N LYS A 245 -11.12 8.23 -21.35
CA LYS A 245 -10.14 9.08 -20.64
C LYS A 245 -9.75 8.49 -19.28
N CYS A 246 -10.70 7.92 -18.55
CA CYS A 246 -10.48 7.31 -17.24
C CYS A 246 -9.53 6.10 -17.29
N GLU A 247 -9.62 5.25 -18.35
CA GLU A 247 -8.69 4.13 -18.55
C GLU A 247 -7.29 4.64 -18.88
N ARG A 248 -7.17 5.62 -19.77
CA ARG A 248 -5.86 6.22 -20.14
C ARG A 248 -5.19 6.91 -18.96
N ALA A 249 -5.94 7.55 -18.07
CA ALA A 249 -5.44 8.20 -16.86
C ALA A 249 -5.03 7.19 -15.77
N CYS A 250 -5.50 5.94 -15.83
CA CYS A 250 -5.26 4.97 -14.79
C CYS A 250 -3.83 4.42 -14.81
N LYS A 251 -2.97 4.93 -13.91
CA LYS A 251 -1.59 4.45 -13.75
C LYS A 251 -1.49 3.05 -13.13
N MET A 252 -2.60 2.49 -12.63
CA MET A 252 -2.69 1.10 -12.15
C MET A 252 -3.15 0.12 -13.23
N ASP A 253 -3.34 0.59 -14.48
CA ASP A 253 -3.76 -0.17 -15.64
C ASP A 253 -5.08 -0.95 -15.41
N VAL A 254 -6.06 -0.29 -14.81
CA VAL A 254 -7.40 -0.80 -14.55
C VAL A 254 -8.40 -0.04 -15.41
N ASP A 255 -9.24 -0.75 -16.15
CA ASP A 255 -10.41 -0.17 -16.78
C ASP A 255 -11.54 -0.08 -15.74
N VAL A 256 -11.74 1.15 -15.24
CA VAL A 256 -12.71 1.43 -14.18
C VAL A 256 -14.15 1.33 -14.68
N THR A 257 -14.38 1.47 -15.98
CA THR A 257 -15.72 1.38 -16.58
C THR A 257 -16.22 -0.06 -16.61
N LYS A 258 -15.33 -1.02 -16.92
CA LYS A 258 -15.65 -2.45 -16.91
C LYS A 258 -15.56 -3.08 -15.52
N HIS A 259 -14.56 -2.66 -14.74
CA HIS A 259 -14.26 -3.26 -13.44
C HIS A 259 -13.96 -2.18 -12.38
N PRO A 260 -14.97 -1.42 -11.88
CA PRO A 260 -14.76 -0.29 -10.97
C PRO A 260 -14.10 -0.69 -9.65
N ASN A 261 -14.36 -1.92 -9.16
CA ASN A 261 -13.79 -2.44 -7.91
C ASN A 261 -12.75 -3.55 -8.15
N HIS A 262 -11.97 -3.43 -9.23
CA HIS A 262 -10.90 -4.37 -9.54
C HIS A 262 -9.90 -4.47 -8.38
N THR A 263 -9.35 -5.68 -8.17
CA THR A 263 -8.37 -5.95 -7.10
C THR A 263 -7.15 -5.04 -7.14
N GLU A 264 -6.75 -4.55 -8.32
CA GLU A 264 -5.62 -3.62 -8.47
C GLU A 264 -5.99 -2.14 -8.32
N CYS A 265 -7.26 -1.78 -8.23
CA CYS A 265 -7.68 -0.39 -8.06
C CYS A 265 -7.34 0.10 -6.64
N ILE A 266 -6.42 1.06 -6.52
CA ILE A 266 -6.05 1.71 -5.25
C ILE A 266 -6.98 2.88 -4.90
N ARG A 267 -8.07 3.06 -5.64
CA ARG A 267 -9.06 4.13 -5.43
C ARG A 267 -8.45 5.53 -5.34
N CYS A 268 -7.43 5.80 -6.14
CA CYS A 268 -6.69 7.05 -6.09
C CYS A 268 -7.46 8.27 -6.63
N GLY A 269 -8.61 8.09 -7.29
CA GLY A 269 -9.43 9.17 -7.81
C GLY A 269 -8.93 9.82 -9.10
N MET A 270 -7.83 9.36 -9.71
CA MET A 270 -7.35 9.96 -10.97
C MET A 270 -8.39 9.86 -12.09
N CYS A 271 -9.12 8.76 -12.18
CA CYS A 271 -10.23 8.59 -13.12
C CYS A 271 -11.40 9.55 -12.85
N ILE A 272 -11.65 9.91 -11.57
CA ILE A 272 -12.67 10.89 -11.18
C ILE A 272 -12.27 12.28 -11.69
N LYS A 273 -10.99 12.64 -11.50
CA LYS A 273 -10.46 13.94 -11.92
C LYS A 273 -10.50 14.15 -13.43
N GLU A 274 -10.26 13.09 -14.20
CA GLU A 274 -10.18 13.14 -15.66
C GLU A 274 -11.54 12.91 -16.36
N CYS A 275 -12.60 12.60 -15.60
CA CYS A 275 -13.93 12.35 -16.17
C CYS A 275 -14.66 13.66 -16.51
N PRO A 276 -14.91 13.94 -17.80
CA PRO A 276 -15.53 15.21 -18.22
C PRO A 276 -17.00 15.30 -17.84
N THR A 277 -17.69 14.16 -17.66
CA THR A 277 -19.11 14.09 -17.33
C THR A 277 -19.38 13.79 -15.86
N GLU A 278 -18.33 13.75 -15.04
CA GLU A 278 -18.42 13.43 -13.61
C GLU A 278 -19.14 12.09 -13.32
N ALA A 279 -19.07 11.13 -14.25
CA ALA A 279 -19.77 9.86 -14.14
C ALA A 279 -19.17 8.93 -13.05
N ILE A 280 -17.96 9.23 -12.55
CA ILE A 280 -17.25 8.35 -11.60
C ILE A 280 -17.21 9.00 -10.23
N HIS A 281 -17.61 8.25 -9.20
CA HIS A 281 -17.58 8.72 -7.81
C HIS A 281 -17.34 7.61 -6.79
N TYR A 282 -17.01 7.98 -5.55
CA TYR A 282 -16.97 7.05 -4.42
C TYR A 282 -18.38 6.82 -3.89
N GLN A 283 -18.69 5.58 -3.57
CA GLN A 283 -19.92 5.18 -2.94
C GLN A 283 -19.62 4.41 -1.65
N TYR A 284 -20.37 4.69 -0.58
CA TYR A 284 -20.37 3.94 0.67
C TYR A 284 -21.58 2.99 0.67
N GLY A 285 -21.36 1.73 1.00
CA GLY A 285 -22.42 0.71 1.11
C GLY A 285 -22.00 -0.63 0.54
N PHE A 286 -22.58 -1.71 1.05
CA PHE A 286 -22.47 -3.04 0.46
C PHE A 286 -23.44 -3.13 -0.73
N GLY A 287 -23.01 -2.61 -1.87
CA GLY A 287 -23.75 -2.72 -3.12
C GLY A 287 -22.91 -3.51 -4.12
N THR A 288 -23.48 -4.48 -4.77
CA THR A 288 -22.86 -5.11 -5.93
C THR A 288 -22.75 -4.06 -7.03
N GLY A 289 -21.58 -3.45 -7.18
CA GLY A 289 -21.26 -2.60 -8.32
C GLY A 289 -21.17 -3.43 -9.61
N LYS A 290 -22.22 -4.16 -9.93
CA LYS A 290 -22.37 -4.73 -11.25
C LYS A 290 -22.76 -3.57 -12.17
N THR A 291 -21.80 -3.06 -12.91
CA THR A 291 -22.06 -2.33 -14.13
C THR A 291 -22.65 -3.34 -15.11
N ASN A 292 -23.95 -3.22 -15.38
CA ASN A 292 -24.57 -3.88 -16.52
C ASN A 292 -24.26 -3.05 -17.78
N LEU A 293 -22.97 -2.81 -18.05
CA LEU A 293 -22.60 -2.35 -19.38
C LEU A 293 -22.99 -3.46 -20.33
N LYS A 294 -24.10 -3.25 -21.04
CA LYS A 294 -24.47 -4.05 -22.22
C LYS A 294 -23.22 -4.09 -23.09
N GLU A 295 -22.68 -5.28 -23.30
CA GLU A 295 -21.73 -5.52 -24.38
C GLU A 295 -22.42 -5.04 -25.66
N ASN A 296 -22.11 -3.85 -26.13
CA ASN A 296 -22.36 -3.53 -27.52
C ASN A 296 -21.44 -4.47 -28.30
N LYS A 297 -21.99 -5.61 -28.70
CA LYS A 297 -21.50 -6.37 -29.83
C LYS A 297 -21.70 -5.44 -31.02
N GLY A 298 -20.65 -4.70 -31.37
CA GLY A 298 -20.52 -4.04 -32.65
C GLY A 298 -20.45 -5.12 -33.71
N GLU A 299 -21.42 -5.10 -34.62
CA GLU A 299 -21.35 -5.67 -35.95
C GLU A 299 -20.12 -5.19 -36.70
#